data_390f49f6402197ed38a016d1e5094f70
#
_entry.id   390f49f6402197ed38a016d1e5094f70
#
_cell.length_a   1.000
_cell.length_b   1.000
_cell.length_c   1.000
_cell.angle_alpha   90.00
_cell.angle_beta   90.00
_cell.angle_gamma   90.00
#
_symmetry.space_group_name_H-M   'P 1'
#
loop_
_entity.id
_entity.type
_entity.pdbx_description
1 polymer ?
#
loop_
_entity_poly.entity_id
_entity_poly.type
_entity_poly.pdbx_seq_one_letter_code
_entity_poly.pdbx_strand_id
1 'polypeptide(L)'
;MPRVVDHAWQLRQYLRERDHTLTLGGWANPHTDPERQVDFLTAPDFHAEFYLTQVVSHHHAEKVERFVDAAKRRDLEMPGIFGVFFYRSANPRTLAALQGFLPVPAEGLAREFGAGASAEEVCARTIRTLLDVGAKHFYISNLPIGRAQHVLASVLEKVGVTA
;
A
#
# COMPACT_ATOMS: atom_id res chain seq x y z
N MET A 1 -5.57 -4.18 29.58
CA MET A 1 -5.39 -2.72 29.64
C MET A 1 -6.64 -2.06 29.11
N PRO A 2 -7.21 -1.04 29.78
CA PRO A 2 -8.30 -0.28 29.20
C PRO A 2 -7.80 0.40 27.91
N ARG A 3 -8.66 0.43 26.87
CA ARG A 3 -8.37 1.22 25.67
C ARG A 3 -8.31 2.69 26.04
N VAL A 4 -7.23 3.36 25.69
CA VAL A 4 -7.08 4.81 25.94
C VAL A 4 -7.86 5.61 24.89
N VAL A 5 -8.03 5.05 23.69
CA VAL A 5 -8.81 5.61 22.58
C VAL A 5 -9.53 4.48 21.83
N ASP A 6 -10.71 4.76 21.29
CA ASP A 6 -11.49 3.79 20.51
C ASP A 6 -11.09 3.77 19.04
N HIS A 7 -10.62 4.90 18.51
CA HIS A 7 -10.28 5.08 17.09
C HIS A 7 -8.92 5.73 16.90
N ALA A 8 -8.24 5.39 15.81
CA ALA A 8 -6.91 5.91 15.47
C ALA A 8 -6.88 7.45 15.30
N TRP A 9 -7.96 8.06 14.79
CA TRP A 9 -8.05 9.52 14.67
C TRP A 9 -8.00 10.22 16.03
N GLN A 10 -8.61 9.66 17.07
CA GLN A 10 -8.55 10.19 18.45
C GLN A 10 -7.12 10.18 19.00
N LEU A 11 -6.34 9.13 18.67
CA LEU A 11 -4.92 9.09 19.04
C LEU A 11 -4.13 10.18 18.30
N ARG A 12 -4.38 10.38 17.01
CA ARG A 12 -3.71 11.44 16.24
C ARG A 12 -4.07 12.82 16.78
N GLN A 13 -5.34 13.07 17.08
CA GLN A 13 -5.77 14.32 17.72
C GLN A 13 -5.05 14.52 19.06
N TYR A 14 -5.05 13.52 19.93
CA TYR A 14 -4.37 13.57 21.23
C TYR A 14 -2.86 13.88 21.09
N LEU A 15 -2.19 13.29 20.10
CA LEU A 15 -0.77 13.57 19.83
C LEU A 15 -0.57 14.98 19.29
N ARG A 16 -1.41 15.42 18.37
CA ARG A 16 -1.35 16.77 17.77
C ARG A 16 -1.51 17.89 18.82
N GLU A 17 -2.41 17.72 19.78
CA GLU A 17 -2.61 18.67 20.87
C GLU A 17 -1.39 18.79 21.80
N ARG A 18 -0.54 17.77 21.87
CA ARG A 18 0.64 17.72 22.75
C ARG A 18 1.94 18.06 22.06
N ASP A 19 2.07 17.72 20.80
CA ASP A 19 3.26 17.97 20.02
C ASP A 19 2.91 18.25 18.56
N HIS A 20 2.97 19.51 18.17
CA HIS A 20 2.70 19.97 16.82
C HIS A 20 3.83 19.65 15.83
N THR A 21 4.99 19.18 16.30
CA THR A 21 6.15 18.87 15.46
C THR A 21 6.13 17.44 14.91
N LEU A 22 5.28 16.56 15.47
CA LEU A 22 5.16 15.19 15.00
C LEU A 22 4.52 15.12 13.61
N THR A 23 5.16 14.39 12.71
CA THR A 23 4.56 13.99 11.44
C THR A 23 3.70 12.76 11.67
N LEU A 24 2.40 12.89 11.51
CA LEU A 24 1.42 11.84 11.77
C LEU A 24 0.96 11.18 10.48
N GLY A 25 0.87 9.85 10.46
CA GLY A 25 0.35 9.09 9.36
C GLY A 25 -1.09 8.64 9.55
N GLY A 26 -1.82 8.60 8.44
CA GLY A 26 -3.13 7.98 8.34
C GLY A 26 -3.07 6.62 7.64
N TRP A 27 -4.24 6.05 7.38
CA TRP A 27 -4.35 4.79 6.66
C TRP A 27 -5.62 4.76 5.80
N ALA A 28 -5.52 4.17 4.61
CA ALA A 28 -6.62 3.98 3.67
C ALA A 28 -6.64 2.57 3.08
N ASN A 29 -7.82 2.13 2.64
CA ASN A 29 -7.99 0.81 2.03
C ASN A 29 -8.56 0.93 0.61
N PRO A 30 -7.72 0.91 -0.46
CA PRO A 30 -8.19 0.96 -1.84
C PRO A 30 -9.08 -0.20 -2.27
N HIS A 31 -9.18 -1.28 -1.48
CA HIS A 31 -10.05 -2.43 -1.78
C HIS A 31 -11.51 -2.21 -1.40
N THR A 32 -11.82 -1.12 -0.72
CA THR A 32 -13.18 -0.76 -0.27
C THR A 32 -13.74 0.40 -1.11
N ASP A 33 -14.87 0.97 -0.69
CA ASP A 33 -15.49 2.10 -1.37
C ASP A 33 -14.55 3.32 -1.41
N PRO A 34 -14.14 3.79 -2.61
CA PRO A 34 -13.14 4.85 -2.74
C PRO A 34 -13.63 6.21 -2.23
N GLU A 35 -14.89 6.57 -2.43
CA GLU A 35 -15.44 7.85 -1.98
C GLU A 35 -15.43 7.92 -0.46
N ARG A 36 -15.86 6.84 0.19
CA ARG A 36 -15.84 6.74 1.66
C ARG A 36 -14.42 6.81 2.22
N GLN A 37 -13.44 6.21 1.54
CA GLN A 37 -12.04 6.30 1.98
C GLN A 37 -11.52 7.73 1.87
N VAL A 38 -11.84 8.44 0.79
CA VAL A 38 -11.45 9.84 0.62
C VAL A 38 -12.17 10.74 1.62
N ASP A 39 -13.46 10.50 1.92
CA ASP A 39 -14.18 11.22 2.96
C ASP A 39 -13.47 11.12 4.32
N PHE A 40 -12.95 9.96 4.70
CA PHE A 40 -12.15 9.81 5.92
C PHE A 40 -10.85 10.61 5.86
N LEU A 41 -10.14 10.57 4.73
CA LEU A 41 -8.86 11.26 4.57
C LEU A 41 -9.00 12.79 4.57
N THR A 42 -10.15 13.31 4.10
CA THR A 42 -10.44 14.74 4.02
C THR A 42 -11.20 15.27 5.26
N ALA A 43 -11.55 14.41 6.21
CA ALA A 43 -12.25 14.80 7.41
C ALA A 43 -11.42 15.81 8.23
N PRO A 44 -12.02 16.89 8.77
CA PRO A 44 -11.29 17.93 9.52
C PRO A 44 -10.53 17.40 10.74
N ASP A 45 -10.98 16.29 11.32
CA ASP A 45 -10.38 15.63 12.50
C ASP A 45 -9.41 14.49 12.12
N PHE A 46 -9.06 14.33 10.85
CA PHE A 46 -8.16 13.26 10.42
C PHE A 46 -6.72 13.44 10.94
N HIS A 47 -6.22 14.68 11.05
CA HIS A 47 -4.94 15.05 11.65
C HIS A 47 -3.73 14.22 11.17
N ALA A 48 -3.52 14.11 9.86
CA ALA A 48 -2.37 13.43 9.30
C ALA A 48 -1.76 14.22 8.13
N GLU A 49 -0.45 14.09 7.93
CA GLU A 49 0.29 14.72 6.84
C GLU A 49 0.52 13.77 5.65
N PHE A 50 0.31 12.47 5.85
CA PHE A 50 0.38 11.44 4.81
C PHE A 50 -0.52 10.25 5.20
N TYR A 51 -0.76 9.37 4.26
CA TYR A 51 -1.41 8.09 4.56
C TYR A 51 -0.68 6.91 3.92
N LEU A 52 -0.69 5.78 4.62
CA LEU A 52 -0.32 4.48 4.06
C LEU A 52 -1.57 3.78 3.56
N THR A 53 -1.42 2.90 2.56
CA THR A 53 -2.55 2.08 2.12
C THR A 53 -2.41 0.63 2.57
N GLN A 54 -3.54 -0.10 2.56
CA GLN A 54 -3.50 -1.56 2.50
C GLN A 54 -2.68 -1.99 1.28
N VAL A 55 -2.02 -3.15 1.38
CA VAL A 55 -1.24 -3.67 0.26
C VAL A 55 -2.11 -3.91 -0.97
N VAL A 56 -1.58 -3.51 -2.11
CA VAL A 56 -2.20 -3.61 -3.43
C VAL A 56 -1.27 -4.31 -4.41
N SER A 57 -1.79 -4.76 -5.52
CA SER A 57 -1.02 -5.36 -6.61
C SER A 57 -1.59 -4.96 -7.96
N HIS A 58 -0.86 -5.23 -9.04
CA HIS A 58 -1.35 -5.02 -10.40
C HIS A 58 -2.62 -5.84 -10.73
N HIS A 59 -2.89 -6.93 -10.00
CA HIS A 59 -4.17 -7.65 -10.08
C HIS A 59 -5.36 -6.87 -9.50
N HIS A 60 -5.10 -5.76 -8.83
CA HIS A 60 -6.11 -4.87 -8.23
C HIS A 60 -6.01 -3.44 -8.80
N ALA A 61 -5.36 -3.25 -9.95
CA ALA A 61 -5.09 -1.93 -10.54
C ALA A 61 -6.35 -1.07 -10.66
N GLU A 62 -7.46 -1.66 -11.13
CA GLU A 62 -8.75 -0.97 -11.26
C GLU A 62 -9.29 -0.38 -9.94
N LYS A 63 -9.01 -1.04 -8.81
CA LYS A 63 -9.41 -0.54 -7.48
C LYS A 63 -8.55 0.64 -7.06
N VAL A 64 -7.25 0.55 -7.35
CA VAL A 64 -6.30 1.65 -7.07
C VAL A 64 -6.63 2.85 -7.95
N GLU A 65 -6.91 2.65 -9.24
CA GLU A 65 -7.31 3.69 -10.17
C GLU A 65 -8.56 4.43 -9.67
N ARG A 66 -9.62 3.70 -9.31
CA ARG A 66 -10.84 4.31 -8.74
C ARG A 66 -10.57 5.11 -7.47
N PHE A 67 -9.70 4.61 -6.59
CA PHE A 67 -9.33 5.33 -5.37
C PHE A 67 -8.53 6.61 -5.69
N VAL A 68 -7.55 6.53 -6.59
CA VAL A 68 -6.74 7.69 -7.02
C VAL A 68 -7.62 8.72 -7.72
N ASP A 69 -8.57 8.30 -8.56
CA ASP A 69 -9.49 9.21 -9.22
C ASP A 69 -10.48 9.88 -8.25
N ALA A 70 -10.95 9.16 -7.23
CA ALA A 70 -11.75 9.76 -6.17
C ALA A 70 -10.93 10.81 -5.40
N ALA A 71 -9.68 10.52 -5.06
CA ALA A 71 -8.77 11.45 -4.41
C ALA A 71 -8.54 12.72 -5.25
N LYS A 72 -8.31 12.57 -6.56
CA LYS A 72 -8.15 13.70 -7.49
C LYS A 72 -9.42 14.57 -7.59
N ARG A 73 -10.60 13.95 -7.70
CA ARG A 73 -11.89 14.69 -7.77
C ARG A 73 -12.17 15.51 -6.52
N ARG A 74 -11.59 15.13 -5.38
CA ARG A 74 -11.75 15.80 -4.08
C ARG A 74 -10.55 16.67 -3.71
N ASP A 75 -9.64 16.93 -4.67
CA ASP A 75 -8.43 17.72 -4.49
C ASP A 75 -7.62 17.29 -3.25
N LEU A 76 -7.52 15.97 -3.00
CA LEU A 76 -6.74 15.44 -1.89
C LEU A 76 -5.24 15.60 -2.17
N GLU A 77 -4.62 16.62 -1.57
CA GLU A 77 -3.20 16.93 -1.72
C GLU A 77 -2.29 16.09 -0.82
N MET A 78 -2.85 15.49 0.24
CA MET A 78 -2.10 14.65 1.17
C MET A 78 -1.43 13.48 0.45
N PRO A 79 -0.09 13.30 0.58
CA PRO A 79 0.62 12.22 -0.10
C PRO A 79 0.19 10.84 0.39
N GLY A 80 -0.13 9.97 -0.55
CA GLY A 80 -0.43 8.56 -0.29
C GLY A 80 0.76 7.67 -0.63
N ILE A 81 1.12 6.77 0.28
CA ILE A 81 2.19 5.79 0.11
C ILE A 81 1.57 4.41 -0.02
N PHE A 82 1.59 3.86 -1.24
CA PHE A 82 0.90 2.61 -1.57
C PHE A 82 1.72 1.40 -1.14
N GLY A 83 1.06 0.47 -0.45
CA GLY A 83 1.69 -0.76 0.03
C GLY A 83 1.83 -1.80 -1.07
N VAL A 84 3.04 -2.30 -1.29
CA VAL A 84 3.32 -3.44 -2.17
C VAL A 84 3.86 -4.59 -1.33
N PHE A 85 3.26 -5.76 -1.46
CA PHE A 85 3.75 -6.95 -0.77
C PHE A 85 4.69 -7.72 -1.69
N PHE A 86 5.91 -7.97 -1.23
CA PHE A 86 6.90 -8.77 -1.97
C PHE A 86 6.59 -10.25 -1.81
N TYR A 87 5.91 -10.83 -2.78
CA TYR A 87 5.62 -12.26 -2.83
C TYR A 87 6.86 -13.03 -3.29
N ARG A 88 7.42 -13.88 -2.43
CA ARG A 88 8.62 -14.68 -2.74
C ARG A 88 8.34 -15.89 -3.63
N SER A 89 7.10 -16.36 -3.62
CA SER A 89 6.61 -17.49 -4.41
C SER A 89 5.09 -17.54 -4.36
N ALA A 90 4.49 -18.40 -5.16
CA ALA A 90 3.07 -18.74 -5.10
C ALA A 90 2.80 -20.04 -4.30
N ASN A 91 3.54 -20.28 -3.22
CA ASN A 91 3.27 -21.46 -2.37
C ASN A 91 1.83 -21.40 -1.83
N PRO A 92 0.96 -22.39 -2.13
CA PRO A 92 -0.47 -22.34 -1.79
C PRO A 92 -0.73 -22.20 -0.29
N ARG A 93 0.06 -22.89 0.56
CA ARG A 93 -0.08 -22.80 2.02
C ARG A 93 0.22 -21.41 2.55
N THR A 94 1.29 -20.79 2.01
CA THR A 94 1.68 -19.41 2.38
C THR A 94 0.62 -18.43 1.93
N LEU A 95 0.15 -18.51 0.69
CA LEU A 95 -0.88 -17.60 0.16
C LEU A 95 -2.19 -17.73 0.94
N ALA A 96 -2.63 -18.96 1.26
CA ALA A 96 -3.82 -19.19 2.08
C ALA A 96 -3.70 -18.59 3.50
N ALA A 97 -2.54 -18.73 4.14
CA ALA A 97 -2.29 -18.10 5.44
C ALA A 97 -2.34 -16.56 5.36
N LEU A 98 -1.77 -15.97 4.31
CA LEU A 98 -1.79 -14.52 4.09
C LEU A 98 -3.20 -14.00 3.80
N GLN A 99 -4.05 -14.75 3.10
CA GLN A 99 -5.44 -14.36 2.78
C GLN A 99 -6.30 -14.12 4.02
N GLY A 100 -5.91 -14.65 5.18
CA GLY A 100 -6.60 -14.40 6.46
C GLY A 100 -6.53 -12.94 6.91
N PHE A 101 -5.60 -12.13 6.39
CA PHE A 101 -5.38 -10.74 6.80
C PHE A 101 -4.92 -9.79 5.69
N LEU A 102 -4.59 -10.29 4.50
CA LEU A 102 -4.21 -9.49 3.33
C LEU A 102 -5.09 -9.83 2.12
N PRO A 103 -5.33 -8.86 1.23
CA PRO A 103 -6.02 -9.09 -0.05
C PRO A 103 -5.07 -9.74 -1.08
N VAL A 104 -4.80 -11.03 -0.91
CA VAL A 104 -3.85 -11.78 -1.75
C VAL A 104 -4.49 -12.21 -3.07
N PRO A 105 -3.94 -11.84 -4.25
CA PRO A 105 -4.41 -12.27 -5.56
C PRO A 105 -3.84 -13.66 -5.92
N ALA A 106 -4.22 -14.70 -5.16
CA ALA A 106 -3.56 -16.02 -5.19
C ALA A 106 -3.53 -16.66 -6.59
N GLU A 107 -4.63 -16.60 -7.35
CA GLU A 107 -4.71 -17.17 -8.71
C GLU A 107 -3.79 -16.43 -9.69
N GLY A 108 -3.75 -15.09 -9.60
CA GLY A 108 -2.86 -14.27 -10.42
C GLY A 108 -1.40 -14.60 -10.16
N LEU A 109 -1.01 -14.64 -8.90
CA LEU A 109 0.35 -15.01 -8.49
C LEU A 109 0.72 -16.42 -8.91
N ALA A 110 -0.20 -17.40 -8.78
CA ALA A 110 0.04 -18.77 -9.21
C ALA A 110 0.33 -18.85 -10.71
N ARG A 111 -0.41 -18.09 -11.55
CA ARG A 111 -0.16 -18.02 -12.99
C ARG A 111 1.19 -17.40 -13.31
N GLU A 112 1.56 -16.30 -12.68
CA GLU A 112 2.82 -15.61 -12.97
C GLU A 112 4.05 -16.43 -12.56
N PHE A 113 4.08 -16.93 -11.34
CA PHE A 113 5.18 -17.78 -10.88
C PHE A 113 5.22 -19.12 -11.64
N GLY A 114 4.04 -19.67 -12.01
CA GLY A 114 3.95 -20.86 -12.86
C GLY A 114 4.47 -20.64 -14.27
N ALA A 115 4.40 -19.41 -14.79
CA ALA A 115 4.99 -18.99 -16.07
C ALA A 115 6.48 -18.64 -15.95
N GLY A 116 7.10 -18.78 -14.78
CA GLY A 116 8.53 -18.56 -14.55
C GLY A 116 8.92 -17.14 -14.13
N ALA A 117 7.95 -16.27 -13.79
CA ALA A 117 8.28 -14.93 -13.29
C ALA A 117 9.02 -15.00 -11.95
N SER A 118 10.05 -14.19 -11.78
CA SER A 118 10.74 -14.02 -10.51
C SER A 118 9.92 -13.13 -9.56
N ALA A 119 10.22 -13.20 -8.25
CA ALA A 119 9.58 -12.36 -7.24
C ALA A 119 9.82 -10.86 -7.51
N GLU A 120 11.03 -10.51 -7.97
CA GLU A 120 11.41 -9.15 -8.34
C GLU A 120 10.62 -8.65 -9.57
N GLU A 121 10.37 -9.51 -10.56
CA GLU A 121 9.56 -9.18 -11.74
C GLU A 121 8.09 -8.94 -11.36
N VAL A 122 7.50 -9.78 -10.53
CA VAL A 122 6.13 -9.61 -10.03
C VAL A 122 6.00 -8.29 -9.25
N CYS A 123 6.96 -8.01 -8.37
CA CYS A 123 6.99 -6.77 -7.59
C CYS A 123 7.14 -5.54 -8.50
N ALA A 124 8.08 -5.55 -9.44
CA ALA A 124 8.33 -4.47 -10.39
C ALA A 124 7.12 -4.22 -11.30
N ARG A 125 6.45 -5.27 -11.78
CA ARG A 125 5.21 -5.18 -12.55
C ARG A 125 4.12 -4.49 -11.74
N THR A 126 3.97 -4.85 -10.46
CA THR A 126 3.03 -4.18 -9.56
C THR A 126 3.33 -2.69 -9.50
N ILE A 127 4.57 -2.29 -9.20
CA ILE A 127 4.92 -0.87 -9.07
C ILE A 127 4.66 -0.12 -10.38
N ARG A 128 5.08 -0.64 -11.54
CA ARG A 128 4.83 0.00 -12.84
C ARG A 128 3.35 0.22 -13.10
N THR A 129 2.54 -0.85 -12.95
CA THR A 129 1.09 -0.74 -13.16
C THR A 129 0.44 0.28 -12.22
N LEU A 130 0.91 0.36 -10.97
CA LEU A 130 0.38 1.33 -10.02
C LEU A 130 0.83 2.77 -10.34
N LEU A 131 2.03 2.97 -10.90
CA LEU A 131 2.48 4.26 -11.42
C LEU A 131 1.58 4.71 -12.58
N ASP A 132 1.25 3.80 -13.49
CA ASP A 132 0.40 4.09 -14.67
C ASP A 132 -1.01 4.55 -14.26
N VAL A 133 -1.56 4.04 -13.15
CA VAL A 133 -2.85 4.49 -12.61
C VAL A 133 -2.73 5.68 -11.64
N GLY A 134 -1.53 6.26 -11.48
CA GLY A 134 -1.31 7.52 -10.78
C GLY A 134 -0.86 7.43 -9.32
N ALA A 135 -0.54 6.25 -8.79
CA ALA A 135 0.16 6.13 -7.51
C ALA A 135 1.61 6.60 -7.67
N LYS A 136 2.16 7.35 -6.71
CA LYS A 136 3.48 7.99 -6.84
C LYS A 136 4.51 7.50 -5.84
N HIS A 137 4.08 7.08 -4.67
CA HIS A 137 4.96 6.66 -3.57
C HIS A 137 4.60 5.27 -3.11
N PHE A 138 5.62 4.48 -2.75
CA PHE A 138 5.44 3.07 -2.39
C PHE A 138 6.24 2.70 -1.15
N TYR A 139 5.68 1.81 -0.35
CA TYR A 139 6.47 1.01 0.59
C TYR A 139 6.38 -0.46 0.19
N ILE A 140 7.48 -1.19 0.33
CA ILE A 140 7.53 -2.62 0.02
C ILE A 140 7.69 -3.39 1.32
N SER A 141 6.73 -4.25 1.63
CA SER A 141 6.77 -5.15 2.78
C SER A 141 7.25 -6.56 2.40
N ASN A 142 7.71 -7.33 3.38
CA ASN A 142 8.14 -8.73 3.25
C ASN A 142 9.45 -8.93 2.44
N LEU A 143 10.28 -7.91 2.28
CA LEU A 143 11.61 -8.09 1.72
C LEU A 143 12.44 -9.05 2.62
N PRO A 144 13.31 -9.92 2.03
CA PRO A 144 14.18 -10.79 2.82
C PRO A 144 15.24 -9.95 3.55
N ILE A 145 15.21 -9.93 4.88
CA ILE A 145 16.00 -9.02 5.73
C ILE A 145 17.48 -9.01 5.33
N GLY A 146 18.12 -10.18 5.19
CA GLY A 146 19.55 -10.29 4.85
C GLY A 146 19.93 -9.89 3.42
N ARG A 147 18.94 -9.66 2.53
CA ARG A 147 19.13 -9.32 1.12
C ARG A 147 18.26 -8.17 0.65
N ALA A 148 17.64 -7.44 1.57
CA ALA A 148 16.63 -6.41 1.25
C ALA A 148 17.18 -5.36 0.27
N GLN A 149 18.41 -4.87 0.50
CA GLN A 149 19.04 -3.88 -0.36
C GLN A 149 19.25 -4.40 -1.79
N HIS A 150 19.75 -5.62 -1.94
CA HIS A 150 19.98 -6.24 -3.24
C HIS A 150 18.66 -6.48 -4.00
N VAL A 151 17.65 -7.02 -3.30
CA VAL A 151 16.33 -7.26 -3.89
C VAL A 151 15.67 -5.94 -4.29
N LEU A 152 15.75 -4.91 -3.45
CA LEU A 152 15.22 -3.59 -3.78
C LEU A 152 15.91 -2.99 -5.01
N ALA A 153 17.23 -3.07 -5.11
CA ALA A 153 17.97 -2.59 -6.28
C ALA A 153 17.51 -3.30 -7.56
N SER A 154 17.37 -4.64 -7.53
CA SER A 154 16.85 -5.40 -8.66
C SER A 154 15.42 -5.03 -9.05
N VAL A 155 14.54 -4.77 -8.06
CA VAL A 155 13.17 -4.31 -8.34
C VAL A 155 13.20 -2.93 -9.01
N LEU A 156 13.99 -1.97 -8.49
CA LEU A 156 14.09 -0.61 -9.04
C LEU A 156 14.63 -0.61 -10.48
N GLU A 157 15.66 -1.40 -10.75
CA GLU A 157 16.18 -1.61 -12.11
C GLU A 157 15.07 -2.10 -13.05
N LYS A 158 14.30 -3.10 -12.63
CA LYS A 158 13.18 -3.65 -13.43
C LYS A 158 12.01 -2.65 -13.57
N VAL A 159 11.82 -1.76 -12.64
CA VAL A 159 10.84 -0.65 -12.77
C VAL A 159 11.32 0.39 -13.78
N GLY A 160 12.64 0.52 -13.99
CA GLY A 160 13.24 1.53 -14.85
C GLY A 160 13.58 2.83 -14.09
N VAL A 161 13.72 2.74 -12.77
CA VAL A 161 14.20 3.85 -11.93
C VAL A 161 15.67 3.59 -11.61
N THR A 162 16.54 4.47 -12.10
CA THR A 162 17.95 4.49 -11.67
C THR A 162 18.04 5.08 -10.26
N ALA A 163 18.70 4.32 -9.37
CA ALA A 163 18.98 4.78 -8.02
C ALA A 163 20.04 5.89 -8.02
#